data_e98ff486acfcc5e7a9c87c67f4771882
#
_entry.id   e98ff486acfcc5e7a9c87c67f4771882
#
_cell.length_a   1.000
_cell.length_b   1.000
_cell.length_c   1.000
_cell.angle_alpha   90.00
_cell.angle_beta   90.00
_cell.angle_gamma   90.00
#
_symmetry.space_group_name_H-M   'P 1'
#
loop_
_entity.id
_entity.type
_entity.pdbx_description
1 polymer ?
#
loop_
_entity_poly.entity_id
_entity_poly.type
_entity_poly.pdbx_seq_one_letter_code
_entity_poly.pdbx_strand_id
1 'polypeptide(L)'
;QRGCIYCTKMHEDVYPNHEIDKILSEDYFVVQLNLFGDNEVIDFNGDVMTEKEIAKAWGVVFTPTLMFMPENIDLMKSASQNAVITMPGAFGKYTTKNLLNYVLEKGYNSGEHFQKYHARKFAEQKK
;
A
#
# COMPACT_ATOMS: atom_id res chain seq x y z
N GLN A 1 0.52 9.37 -10.07
CA GLN A 1 0.11 9.42 -11.49
C GLN A 1 -0.49 10.77 -11.82
N ARG A 2 -0.12 11.34 -12.96
CA ARG A 2 -0.68 12.61 -13.43
C ARG A 2 -2.16 12.43 -13.77
N GLY A 3 -2.98 13.44 -13.43
CA GLY A 3 -4.41 13.41 -13.71
C GLY A 3 -5.24 12.54 -12.77
N CYS A 4 -4.63 11.94 -11.79
CA CYS A 4 -5.33 11.12 -10.81
C CYS A 4 -5.75 11.97 -9.62
N ILE A 5 -7.02 12.36 -9.56
CA ILE A 5 -7.57 13.19 -8.49
C ILE A 5 -7.41 12.52 -7.12
N TYR A 6 -7.67 11.22 -7.05
CA TYR A 6 -7.59 10.47 -5.79
C TYR A 6 -6.14 10.29 -5.32
N CYS A 7 -5.18 10.19 -6.25
CA CYS A 7 -3.76 10.18 -5.91
C CYS A 7 -3.34 11.51 -5.30
N THR A 8 -3.74 12.62 -5.92
CA THR A 8 -3.49 13.97 -5.42
C THR A 8 -4.07 14.14 -4.01
N LYS A 9 -5.29 13.66 -3.79
CA LYS A 9 -5.94 13.73 -2.49
C LYS A 9 -5.14 13.00 -1.42
N MET A 10 -4.62 11.80 -1.72
CA MET A 10 -3.78 11.06 -0.78
C MET A 10 -2.49 11.82 -0.45
N HIS A 11 -1.84 12.41 -1.45
CA HIS A 11 -0.59 13.15 -1.26
C HIS A 11 -0.78 14.49 -0.53
N GLU A 12 -1.92 15.13 -0.68
CA GLU A 12 -2.19 16.42 -0.05
C GLU A 12 -2.83 16.29 1.33
N ASP A 13 -3.76 15.34 1.50
CA ASP A 13 -4.61 15.28 2.68
C ASP A 13 -4.26 14.13 3.65
N VAL A 14 -3.64 13.07 3.16
CA VAL A 14 -3.43 11.86 3.96
C VAL A 14 -1.97 11.67 4.36
N TYR A 15 -1.07 11.53 3.38
CA TYR A 15 0.34 11.24 3.67
C TYR A 15 1.06 12.32 4.48
N PRO A 16 0.76 13.62 4.32
CA PRO A 16 1.39 14.66 5.15
C PRO A 16 0.89 14.70 6.59
N ASN A 17 -0.17 13.96 6.93
CA ASN A 17 -0.61 13.86 8.32
C ASN A 17 0.57 13.42 9.19
N HIS A 18 0.80 14.13 10.30
CA HIS A 18 1.98 13.95 11.14
C HIS A 18 2.18 12.50 11.60
N GLU A 19 1.12 11.84 12.04
CA GLU A 19 1.22 10.46 12.50
C GLU A 19 1.49 9.48 11.37
N ILE A 20 0.85 9.69 10.22
CA ILE A 20 1.01 8.84 9.04
C ILE A 20 2.42 9.01 8.46
N ASP A 21 2.86 10.25 8.31
CA ASP A 21 4.21 10.54 7.83
C ASP A 21 5.28 9.89 8.70
N LYS A 22 5.11 9.96 10.01
CA LYS A 22 6.03 9.33 10.96
C LYS A 22 6.08 7.81 10.76
N ILE A 23 4.94 7.15 10.64
CA ILE A 23 4.87 5.71 10.43
C ILE A 23 5.54 5.33 9.11
N LEU A 24 5.24 6.05 8.03
CA LEU A 24 5.81 5.77 6.71
C LEU A 24 7.32 5.97 6.69
N SER A 25 7.82 7.01 7.38
CA SER A 25 9.25 7.33 7.41
C SER A 25 10.06 6.37 8.28
N GLU A 26 9.50 5.93 9.39
CA GLU A 26 10.24 5.14 10.38
C GLU A 26 10.04 3.63 10.23
N ASP A 27 8.85 3.19 9.82
CA ASP A 27 8.47 1.78 9.90
C ASP A 27 8.26 1.11 8.55
N TYR A 28 8.30 1.85 7.46
CA TYR A 28 8.07 1.32 6.11
C TYR A 28 9.17 1.72 5.14
N PHE A 29 9.42 0.84 4.17
CA PHE A 29 10.17 1.16 2.97
C PHE A 29 9.15 1.46 1.87
N VAL A 30 8.99 2.73 1.51
CA VAL A 30 7.95 3.17 0.57
C VAL A 30 8.53 3.27 -0.84
N VAL A 31 7.91 2.58 -1.79
CA VAL A 31 8.24 2.68 -3.20
C VAL A 31 7.04 3.24 -3.93
N GLN A 32 7.25 4.31 -4.69
CA GLN A 32 6.20 4.98 -5.43
C GLN A 32 6.40 4.74 -6.92
N LEU A 33 5.38 4.21 -7.58
CA LEU A 33 5.41 3.90 -9.00
C LEU A 33 4.29 4.65 -9.73
N ASN A 34 4.55 4.99 -11.00
CA ASN A 34 3.58 5.65 -11.86
C ASN A 34 2.96 4.61 -12.81
N LEU A 35 1.63 4.48 -12.79
CA LEU A 35 0.90 3.51 -13.61
C LEU A 35 1.23 3.60 -15.11
N PHE A 36 1.49 4.81 -15.59
CA PHE A 36 1.82 5.06 -17.00
C PHE A 36 3.29 5.45 -17.21
N GLY A 37 4.14 5.18 -16.21
CA GLY A 37 5.53 5.58 -16.24
C GLY A 37 6.39 4.74 -17.19
N ASP A 38 7.43 5.37 -17.70
CA ASP A 38 8.40 4.74 -18.59
C ASP A 38 9.75 4.49 -17.94
N ASN A 39 9.90 4.80 -16.65
CA ASN A 39 11.13 4.51 -15.91
C ASN A 39 11.31 3.00 -15.78
N GLU A 40 12.56 2.54 -15.92
CA GLU A 40 12.87 1.13 -15.75
C GLU A 40 12.88 0.77 -14.28
N VAL A 41 12.29 -0.36 -13.95
CA VAL A 41 12.27 -0.96 -12.61
C VAL A 41 12.59 -2.44 -12.73
N ILE A 42 13.03 -3.04 -11.64
CA ILE A 42 13.38 -4.45 -11.60
C ILE A 42 12.33 -5.17 -10.75
N ASP A 43 11.63 -6.13 -11.35
CA ASP A 43 10.66 -6.96 -10.63
C ASP A 43 11.40 -7.93 -9.69
N PHE A 44 10.67 -8.52 -8.76
CA PHE A 44 11.24 -9.44 -7.76
C PHE A 44 11.95 -10.65 -8.38
N ASN A 45 11.53 -11.07 -9.57
CA ASN A 45 12.17 -12.17 -10.29
C ASN A 45 13.41 -11.75 -11.08
N GLY A 46 13.79 -10.45 -11.04
CA GLY A 46 14.94 -9.92 -11.76
C GLY A 46 14.63 -9.36 -13.15
N ASP A 47 13.40 -9.46 -13.62
CA ASP A 47 13.02 -8.92 -14.93
C ASP A 47 13.02 -7.39 -14.90
N VAL A 48 13.63 -6.78 -15.93
CA VAL A 48 13.65 -5.32 -16.10
C VAL A 48 12.43 -4.93 -16.93
N MET A 49 11.65 -4.00 -16.42
CA MET A 49 10.40 -3.54 -17.03
C MET A 49 10.23 -2.04 -16.82
N THR A 50 9.36 -1.43 -17.62
CA THR A 50 8.89 -0.07 -17.32
C THR A 50 7.88 -0.12 -16.18
N GLU A 51 7.66 1.01 -15.52
CA GLU A 51 6.64 1.13 -14.47
C GLU A 51 5.26 0.70 -14.97
N LYS A 52 4.92 1.07 -16.19
CA LYS A 52 3.67 0.71 -16.85
C LYS A 52 3.54 -0.80 -17.05
N GLU A 53 4.62 -1.45 -17.46
CA GLU A 53 4.65 -2.90 -17.64
C GLU A 53 4.54 -3.66 -16.31
N ILE A 54 5.24 -3.18 -15.27
CA ILE A 54 5.20 -3.82 -13.97
C ILE A 54 3.82 -3.66 -13.32
N ALA A 55 3.17 -2.52 -13.49
CA ALA A 55 1.80 -2.31 -13.00
C ALA A 55 0.85 -3.34 -13.62
N LYS A 56 0.98 -3.58 -14.92
CA LYS A 56 0.18 -4.60 -15.62
C LYS A 56 0.49 -6.00 -15.09
N ALA A 57 1.76 -6.32 -14.92
CA ALA A 57 2.19 -7.62 -14.40
C ALA A 57 1.67 -7.88 -12.98
N TRP A 58 1.58 -6.83 -12.17
CA TRP A 58 1.09 -6.90 -10.79
C TRP A 58 -0.43 -6.78 -10.68
N GLY A 59 -1.13 -6.62 -11.80
CA GLY A 59 -2.59 -6.53 -11.83
C GLY A 59 -3.15 -5.22 -11.32
N VAL A 60 -2.36 -4.16 -11.35
CA VAL A 60 -2.80 -2.83 -10.91
C VAL A 60 -3.49 -2.13 -12.06
N VAL A 61 -4.79 -1.86 -11.91
CA VAL A 61 -5.61 -1.21 -12.95
C VAL A 61 -6.21 0.12 -12.49
N PHE A 62 -6.26 0.37 -11.20
CA PHE A 62 -6.77 1.61 -10.61
C PHE A 62 -5.68 2.32 -9.82
N THR A 63 -5.75 3.65 -9.77
CA THR A 63 -4.86 4.46 -8.93
C THR A 63 -5.69 5.34 -8.00
N PRO A 64 -5.23 5.58 -6.77
CA PRO A 64 -4.06 4.92 -6.18
C PRO A 64 -4.34 3.47 -5.81
N THR A 65 -3.30 2.66 -5.78
CA THR A 65 -3.36 1.30 -5.24
C THR A 65 -2.19 1.12 -4.29
N LEU A 66 -2.46 0.69 -3.08
CA LEU A 66 -1.44 0.37 -2.09
C LEU A 66 -1.26 -1.14 -2.04
N MET A 67 -0.02 -1.59 -2.17
CA MET A 67 0.34 -2.99 -2.02
C MET A 67 1.35 -3.12 -0.89
N PHE A 68 1.04 -3.95 0.09
CA PHE A 68 1.90 -4.19 1.24
C PHE A 68 2.63 -5.51 1.07
N MET A 69 3.96 -5.45 1.08
CA MET A 69 4.80 -6.62 0.91
C MET A 69 5.35 -7.07 2.26
N PRO A 70 5.53 -8.39 2.49
CA PRO A 70 6.19 -8.86 3.70
C PRO A 70 7.69 -8.56 3.66
N GLU A 71 8.35 -8.69 4.81
CA GLU A 71 9.80 -8.49 4.90
C GLU A 71 10.57 -9.48 4.03
N ASN A 72 10.09 -10.71 3.94
CA ASN A 72 10.70 -11.76 3.15
C ASN A 72 9.83 -12.08 1.94
N ILE A 73 10.38 -11.82 0.75
CA ILE A 73 9.69 -12.06 -0.51
C ILE A 73 10.04 -13.46 -1.03
N ASP A 74 9.02 -14.20 -1.45
CA ASP A 74 9.21 -15.47 -2.13
C ASP A 74 9.42 -15.19 -3.63
N LEU A 75 10.66 -15.36 -4.09
CA LEU A 75 11.03 -15.07 -5.49
C LEU A 75 10.38 -16.01 -6.50
N MET A 76 9.80 -17.11 -6.03
CA MET A 76 9.07 -18.06 -6.88
C MET A 76 7.63 -17.65 -7.12
N LYS A 77 7.17 -16.60 -6.45
CA LYS A 77 5.80 -16.09 -6.56
C LYS A 77 5.81 -14.69 -7.15
N SER A 78 4.69 -14.31 -7.78
CA SER A 78 4.50 -12.95 -8.29
C SER A 78 4.36 -11.95 -7.15
N ALA A 79 4.44 -10.65 -7.46
CA ALA A 79 4.21 -9.60 -6.47
C ALA A 79 2.81 -9.69 -5.88
N SER A 80 1.80 -9.96 -6.71
CA SER A 80 0.41 -10.11 -6.24
C SER A 80 0.27 -11.26 -5.25
N GLN A 81 0.99 -12.35 -5.46
CA GLN A 81 0.98 -13.50 -4.56
C GLN A 81 1.76 -13.23 -3.26
N ASN A 82 2.77 -12.39 -3.32
CA ASN A 82 3.56 -12.00 -2.15
C ASN A 82 2.86 -10.96 -1.29
N ALA A 83 2.03 -10.10 -1.89
CA ALA A 83 1.39 -9.02 -1.16
C ALA A 83 0.51 -9.55 -0.03
N VAL A 84 0.70 -9.03 1.17
CA VAL A 84 -0.11 -9.41 2.34
C VAL A 84 -1.47 -8.72 2.30
N ILE A 85 -1.53 -7.53 1.72
CA ILE A 85 -2.77 -6.79 1.44
C ILE A 85 -2.56 -5.96 0.18
N THR A 86 -3.59 -5.87 -0.65
CA THR A 86 -3.68 -4.94 -1.78
C THR A 86 -4.95 -4.12 -1.62
N MET A 87 -4.81 -2.80 -1.57
CA MET A 87 -5.93 -1.88 -1.35
C MET A 87 -6.04 -0.90 -2.53
N PRO A 88 -6.95 -1.16 -3.47
CA PRO A 88 -7.22 -0.18 -4.52
C PRO A 88 -8.08 0.97 -3.99
N GLY A 89 -7.81 2.18 -4.46
CA GLY A 89 -8.57 3.36 -4.11
C GLY A 89 -7.92 4.27 -3.10
N ALA A 90 -8.55 5.42 -2.86
CA ALA A 90 -8.10 6.40 -1.89
C ALA A 90 -8.87 6.22 -0.58
N PHE A 91 -8.18 6.45 0.53
CA PHE A 91 -8.74 6.29 1.87
C PHE A 91 -8.44 7.52 2.70
N GLY A 92 -9.28 7.80 3.69
CA GLY A 92 -9.06 8.90 4.63
C GLY A 92 -7.90 8.61 5.59
N LYS A 93 -7.52 9.61 6.36
CA LYS A 93 -6.41 9.53 7.33
C LYS A 93 -6.59 8.38 8.31
N TYR A 94 -7.79 8.20 8.80
CA TYR A 94 -8.10 7.20 9.82
C TYR A 94 -7.89 5.79 9.32
N THR A 95 -8.53 5.50 8.17
CA THR A 95 -8.42 4.19 7.53
C THR A 95 -6.97 3.90 7.16
N THR A 96 -6.27 4.88 6.60
CA THR A 96 -4.87 4.73 6.22
C THR A 96 -3.99 4.43 7.42
N LYS A 97 -4.14 5.20 8.51
CA LYS A 97 -3.37 4.97 9.73
C LYS A 97 -3.61 3.57 10.29
N ASN A 98 -4.86 3.15 10.38
CA ASN A 98 -5.21 1.83 10.90
C ASN A 98 -4.70 0.71 10.00
N LEU A 99 -4.71 0.91 8.67
CA LEU A 99 -4.17 -0.06 7.72
C LEU A 99 -2.65 -0.23 7.91
N LEU A 100 -1.92 0.88 8.05
CA LEU A 100 -0.49 0.85 8.30
C LEU A 100 -0.16 0.10 9.61
N ASN A 101 -0.89 0.37 10.66
CA ASN A 101 -0.69 -0.29 11.95
C ASN A 101 -1.08 -1.77 11.90
N TYR A 102 -2.15 -2.11 11.19
CA TYR A 102 -2.58 -3.49 11.00
C TYR A 102 -1.48 -4.33 10.35
N VAL A 103 -0.85 -3.80 9.32
CA VAL A 103 0.25 -4.49 8.63
C VAL A 103 1.47 -4.60 9.53
N LEU A 104 1.84 -3.52 10.25
CA LEU A 104 2.98 -3.53 11.18
C LEU A 104 2.80 -4.56 12.31
N GLU A 105 1.58 -4.69 12.81
CA GLU A 105 1.25 -5.65 13.87
C GLU A 105 1.07 -7.07 13.32
N LYS A 106 1.24 -7.25 12.02
CA LYS A 106 1.02 -8.52 11.32
C LYS A 106 -0.40 -9.06 11.54
N GLY A 107 -1.39 -8.16 11.53
CA GLY A 107 -2.79 -8.51 11.70
C GLY A 107 -3.28 -9.53 10.67
N TYR A 108 -2.69 -9.53 9.47
CA TYR A 108 -2.99 -10.50 8.42
C TYR A 108 -2.66 -11.95 8.83
N ASN A 109 -1.83 -12.16 9.86
CA ASN A 109 -1.51 -13.48 10.42
C ASN A 109 -2.33 -13.81 11.66
N SER A 110 -3.10 -12.86 12.18
CA SER A 110 -3.85 -13.02 13.44
C SER A 110 -5.20 -13.72 13.27
N GLY A 111 -5.67 -13.85 12.03
CA GLY A 111 -7.03 -14.31 11.75
C GLY A 111 -8.08 -13.21 11.82
N GLU A 112 -7.73 -12.02 12.30
CA GLU A 112 -8.63 -10.86 12.31
C GLU A 112 -8.53 -10.13 10.97
N HIS A 113 -9.64 -10.05 10.24
CA HIS A 113 -9.71 -9.29 8.99
C HIS A 113 -9.54 -7.80 9.25
N PHE A 114 -8.95 -7.07 8.29
CA PHE A 114 -8.70 -5.63 8.47
C PHE A 114 -9.96 -4.84 8.80
N GLN A 115 -11.09 -5.14 8.18
CA GLN A 115 -12.34 -4.42 8.45
C GLN A 115 -12.77 -4.56 9.91
N LYS A 116 -12.58 -5.74 10.48
CA LYS A 116 -12.87 -5.98 11.90
C LYS A 116 -11.91 -5.23 12.82
N TYR A 117 -10.62 -5.27 12.49
CA TYR A 117 -9.59 -4.51 13.19
C TYR A 117 -9.90 -3.01 13.16
N HIS A 118 -10.22 -2.49 11.99
CA HIS A 118 -10.53 -1.07 11.81
C HIS A 118 -11.74 -0.65 12.64
N ALA A 119 -12.81 -1.44 12.62
CA ALA A 119 -14.02 -1.18 13.41
C ALA A 119 -13.72 -1.18 14.91
N ARG A 120 -12.90 -2.13 15.38
CA ARG A 120 -12.49 -2.22 16.78
C ARG A 120 -11.68 -0.98 17.21
N LYS A 121 -10.72 -0.56 16.40
CA LYS A 121 -9.91 0.63 16.69
C LYS A 121 -10.75 1.90 16.70
N PHE A 122 -11.71 2.00 15.79
CA PHE A 122 -12.62 3.12 15.73
C PHE A 122 -13.49 3.20 17.00
N ALA A 123 -14.00 2.07 17.47
CA ALA A 123 -14.78 2.01 18.71
C ALA A 123 -13.94 2.38 19.93
N GLU A 124 -12.69 1.94 20.01
CA GLU A 124 -11.77 2.28 21.10
C GLU A 124 -11.52 3.79 21.17
N GLN A 125 -11.43 4.45 20.04
CA GLN A 125 -11.15 5.88 19.99
C GLN A 125 -12.34 6.74 20.42
N LYS A 126 -13.56 6.22 20.33
CA LYS A 126 -14.76 6.94 20.76
C LYS A 126 -14.99 6.93 22.28
N LYS A 127 -14.21 6.17 23.01
CA LYS A 127 -14.33 6.07 24.46
C LYS A 127 -13.65 7.21 25.18
#